data_be8f3b7a5ba4acff0b970dcb8904a1c9
#
_entry.id   be8f3b7a5ba4acff0b970dcb8904a1c9
#
_cell.length_a   1.000
_cell.length_b   1.000
_cell.length_c   1.000
_cell.angle_alpha   90.00
_cell.angle_beta   90.00
_cell.angle_gamma   90.00
#
_symmetry.space_group_name_H-M   'P 1'
#
loop_
_entity.id
_entity.type
_entity.pdbx_description
1 polymer ?
#
loop_
_entity_poly.entity_id
_entity_poly.type
_entity_poly.pdbx_seq_one_letter_code
_entity_poly.pdbx_strand_id
1 'polypeptide(L)'
;MKEIINKFVGLSGYQIKRVKYLYDPFQNLIKSINYFNVKSIVDVGANKGQFVNKLLKNGFKGNILSFEPLFDEHNYLKKISKKKNKWTIEERCALGKKNSNEKIYVSGNSESSSLLKILPKHTDIRPDSKIVDTQEINVKKLNNFKNKIYKLEKNILLKIDCQGSEMDVLIGANKIIKSFSCIFLEVSLVNLYQKQKLWLEIIKYLKKINFEVW
;
A
#
# COMPACT_ATOMS: atom_id res chain seq x y z
N MET A 1 19.29 9.83 -25.32
CA MET A 1 20.65 10.08 -24.83
C MET A 1 20.88 9.56 -23.40
N LYS A 2 20.11 10.02 -22.39
CA LYS A 2 20.28 9.64 -20.97
C LYS A 2 20.13 8.12 -20.71
N GLU A 3 19.18 7.45 -21.36
CA GLU A 3 18.97 6.00 -21.23
C GLU A 3 20.13 5.19 -21.84
N ILE A 4 20.67 5.66 -22.95
CA ILE A 4 21.83 5.03 -23.61
C ILE A 4 23.07 5.12 -22.71
N ILE A 5 23.31 6.32 -22.13
CA ILE A 5 24.43 6.52 -21.20
C ILE A 5 24.27 5.62 -19.97
N ASN A 6 23.06 5.54 -19.37
CA ASN A 6 22.81 4.66 -18.21
C ASN A 6 22.95 3.16 -18.57
N LYS A 7 22.66 2.76 -19.80
CA LYS A 7 22.86 1.38 -20.26
C LYS A 7 24.36 1.03 -20.32
N PHE A 8 25.20 1.93 -20.82
CA PHE A 8 26.66 1.73 -20.85
C PHE A 8 27.30 1.79 -19.46
N VAL A 9 26.92 2.78 -18.66
CA VAL A 9 27.42 2.93 -17.28
C VAL A 9 26.94 1.78 -16.39
N GLY A 10 25.74 1.23 -16.64
CA GLY A 10 25.19 0.09 -15.92
C GLY A 10 26.01 -1.20 -16.06
N LEU A 11 26.74 -1.38 -17.18
CA LEU A 11 27.65 -2.51 -17.38
C LEU A 11 28.84 -2.49 -16.40
N SER A 12 29.22 -1.32 -15.90
CA SER A 12 30.27 -1.15 -14.88
C SER A 12 29.73 -1.16 -13.44
N GLY A 13 28.45 -1.44 -13.22
CA GLY A 13 27.82 -1.43 -11.90
C GLY A 13 27.43 -0.04 -11.38
N TYR A 14 27.56 1.03 -12.19
CA TYR A 14 27.21 2.39 -11.82
C TYR A 14 25.93 2.87 -12.47
N GLN A 15 25.29 3.89 -11.89
CA GLN A 15 24.10 4.54 -12.44
C GLN A 15 24.19 6.05 -12.30
N ILE A 16 23.99 6.79 -13.38
CA ILE A 16 23.98 8.25 -13.37
C ILE A 16 22.57 8.74 -13.06
N LYS A 17 22.39 9.46 -11.94
CA LYS A 17 21.13 10.10 -11.54
C LYS A 17 21.34 11.61 -11.33
N ARG A 18 20.29 12.41 -11.62
CA ARG A 18 20.31 13.82 -11.21
C ARG A 18 20.34 13.92 -9.69
N VAL A 19 21.07 14.89 -9.13
CA VAL A 19 21.25 15.09 -7.68
C VAL A 19 19.90 15.15 -6.92
N LYS A 20 18.87 15.79 -7.51
CA LYS A 20 17.52 15.85 -6.89
C LYS A 20 16.82 14.49 -6.77
N TYR A 21 17.34 13.42 -7.39
CA TYR A 21 16.80 12.05 -7.32
C TYR A 21 17.75 11.10 -6.58
N LEU A 22 18.77 11.61 -5.89
CA LEU A 22 19.66 10.80 -5.06
C LEU A 22 18.91 10.08 -3.94
N TYR A 23 17.79 10.67 -3.47
CA TYR A 23 16.92 10.07 -2.48
C TYR A 23 15.59 9.69 -3.13
N ASP A 24 15.44 8.42 -3.52
CA ASP A 24 14.16 7.83 -3.96
C ASP A 24 13.70 6.86 -2.85
N PRO A 25 12.65 7.20 -2.08
CA PRO A 25 12.13 6.34 -1.03
C PRO A 25 11.78 4.92 -1.53
N PHE A 26 11.36 4.81 -2.78
CA PHE A 26 11.06 3.51 -3.37
C PHE A 26 12.31 2.65 -3.58
N GLN A 27 13.46 3.23 -3.88
CA GLN A 27 14.72 2.48 -3.97
C GLN A 27 15.15 1.94 -2.59
N ASN A 28 14.87 2.68 -1.52
CA ASN A 28 15.09 2.18 -0.17
C ASN A 28 14.16 1.00 0.15
N LEU A 29 12.89 1.08 -0.26
CA LEU A 29 11.97 -0.06 -0.15
C LEU A 29 12.50 -1.29 -0.92
N ILE A 30 13.01 -1.13 -2.14
CA ILE A 30 13.61 -2.25 -2.90
C ILE A 30 14.81 -2.84 -2.16
N LYS A 31 15.67 -2.01 -1.55
CA LYS A 31 16.77 -2.50 -0.72
C LYS A 31 16.27 -3.28 0.49
N SER A 32 15.21 -2.79 1.17
CA SER A 32 14.58 -3.49 2.29
C SER A 32 13.97 -4.82 1.86
N ILE A 33 13.26 -4.87 0.75
CA ILE A 33 12.70 -6.10 0.16
C ILE A 33 13.79 -7.15 -0.05
N ASN A 34 14.93 -6.75 -0.59
CA ASN A 34 16.07 -7.64 -0.81
C ASN A 34 16.74 -8.07 0.50
N TYR A 35 16.97 -7.13 1.40
CA TYR A 35 17.63 -7.38 2.70
C TYR A 35 16.82 -8.37 3.54
N PHE A 36 15.52 -8.17 3.67
CA PHE A 36 14.61 -9.08 4.40
C PHE A 36 14.17 -10.30 3.58
N ASN A 37 14.72 -10.49 2.37
CA ASN A 37 14.39 -11.60 1.48
C ASN A 37 12.88 -11.79 1.30
N VAL A 38 12.16 -10.70 1.06
CA VAL A 38 10.69 -10.70 0.91
C VAL A 38 10.29 -11.55 -0.30
N LYS A 39 9.41 -12.53 -0.09
CA LYS A 39 8.92 -13.46 -1.12
C LYS A 39 7.46 -13.20 -1.49
N SER A 40 6.72 -12.54 -0.64
CA SER A 40 5.31 -12.22 -0.89
C SER A 40 4.96 -10.83 -0.39
N ILE A 41 3.97 -10.22 -1.00
CA ILE A 41 3.47 -8.89 -0.60
C ILE A 41 1.95 -8.96 -0.46
N VAL A 42 1.45 -8.43 0.64
CA VAL A 42 0.04 -8.08 0.82
C VAL A 42 -0.06 -6.57 0.66
N ASP A 43 -0.76 -6.13 -0.38
CA ASP A 43 -0.87 -4.73 -0.79
C ASP A 43 -2.28 -4.23 -0.51
N VAL A 44 -2.43 -3.38 0.50
CA VAL A 44 -3.70 -2.80 0.94
C VAL A 44 -3.80 -1.37 0.44
N GLY A 45 -4.89 -1.04 -0.27
CA GLY A 45 -5.06 0.21 -1.00
C GLY A 45 -4.25 0.19 -2.30
N ALA A 46 -4.59 -0.76 -3.17
CA ALA A 46 -3.83 -1.00 -4.40
C ALA A 46 -4.09 0.05 -5.49
N ASN A 47 -5.23 0.75 -5.43
CA ASN A 47 -5.69 1.72 -6.41
C ASN A 47 -5.57 1.15 -7.85
N LYS A 48 -4.90 1.81 -8.78
CA LYS A 48 -4.65 1.32 -10.15
C LYS A 48 -3.39 0.43 -10.28
N GLY A 49 -2.83 -0.02 -9.15
CA GLY A 49 -1.69 -0.91 -9.10
C GLY A 49 -0.34 -0.23 -9.35
N GLN A 50 -0.23 1.07 -9.10
CA GLN A 50 0.99 1.84 -9.31
C GLN A 50 2.16 1.26 -8.53
N PHE A 51 1.93 0.92 -7.25
CA PHE A 51 2.91 0.30 -6.37
C PHE A 51 3.42 -1.03 -6.93
N VAL A 52 2.50 -1.94 -7.23
CA VAL A 52 2.85 -3.28 -7.78
C VAL A 52 3.55 -3.17 -9.13
N ASN A 53 3.07 -2.31 -10.02
CA ASN A 53 3.71 -2.10 -11.32
C ASN A 53 5.15 -1.59 -11.17
N LYS A 54 5.40 -0.69 -10.19
CA LYS A 54 6.75 -0.19 -9.90
C LYS A 54 7.64 -1.30 -9.32
N LEU A 55 7.09 -2.16 -8.44
CA LEU A 55 7.80 -3.34 -7.92
C LEU A 55 8.22 -4.31 -9.02
N LEU A 56 7.28 -4.70 -9.89
CA LEU A 56 7.55 -5.63 -10.98
C LEU A 56 8.59 -5.08 -11.96
N LYS A 57 8.53 -3.77 -12.27
CA LYS A 57 9.56 -3.09 -13.08
C LYS A 57 10.94 -3.08 -12.42
N ASN A 58 11.01 -3.17 -11.09
CA ASN A 58 12.26 -3.28 -10.33
C ASN A 58 12.67 -4.73 -10.02
N GLY A 59 12.05 -5.70 -10.72
CA GLY A 59 12.48 -7.09 -10.69
C GLY A 59 11.88 -7.95 -9.58
N PHE A 60 10.88 -7.49 -8.84
CA PHE A 60 10.19 -8.34 -7.87
C PHE A 60 9.45 -9.49 -8.59
N LYS A 61 9.67 -10.73 -8.14
CA LYS A 61 9.12 -11.95 -8.76
C LYS A 61 8.26 -12.78 -7.80
N GLY A 62 8.01 -12.27 -6.59
CA GLY A 62 7.24 -12.95 -5.57
C GLY A 62 5.72 -12.88 -5.78
N ASN A 63 4.98 -13.50 -4.85
CA ASN A 63 3.51 -13.46 -4.87
C ASN A 63 2.99 -12.12 -4.36
N ILE A 64 1.92 -11.62 -4.96
CA ILE A 64 1.28 -10.37 -4.56
C ILE A 64 -0.22 -10.62 -4.39
N LEU A 65 -0.76 -10.20 -3.25
CA LEU A 65 -2.19 -10.22 -2.93
C LEU A 65 -2.63 -8.78 -2.67
N SER A 66 -3.45 -8.21 -3.57
CA SER A 66 -3.90 -6.81 -3.49
C SER A 66 -5.36 -6.68 -3.11
N PHE A 67 -5.66 -5.67 -2.30
CA PHE A 67 -6.99 -5.26 -1.86
C PHE A 67 -7.28 -3.84 -2.35
N GLU A 68 -8.46 -3.64 -2.96
CA GLU A 68 -8.91 -2.35 -3.47
C GLU A 68 -10.42 -2.21 -3.30
N PRO A 69 -10.91 -1.15 -2.60
CA PRO A 69 -12.32 -0.95 -2.36
C PRO A 69 -13.07 -0.25 -3.51
N LEU A 70 -12.44 0.63 -4.29
CA LEU A 70 -13.11 1.39 -5.33
C LEU A 70 -13.49 0.49 -6.49
N PHE A 71 -14.72 0.68 -7.01
CA PHE A 71 -15.29 -0.22 -8.03
C PHE A 71 -14.47 -0.23 -9.33
N ASP A 72 -14.18 0.94 -9.87
CA ASP A 72 -13.48 1.07 -11.15
C ASP A 72 -12.02 0.62 -11.06
N GLU A 73 -11.31 1.03 -9.99
CA GLU A 73 -9.93 0.64 -9.72
C GLU A 73 -9.81 -0.88 -9.52
N HIS A 74 -10.73 -1.48 -8.77
CA HIS A 74 -10.76 -2.91 -8.56
C HIS A 74 -10.98 -3.70 -9.87
N ASN A 75 -11.92 -3.26 -10.71
CA ASN A 75 -12.17 -3.87 -12.02
C ASN A 75 -10.96 -3.71 -12.94
N TYR A 76 -10.33 -2.54 -12.94
CA TYR A 76 -9.10 -2.30 -13.67
C TYR A 76 -7.98 -3.23 -13.22
N LEU A 77 -7.76 -3.36 -11.90
CA LEU A 77 -6.77 -4.26 -11.33
C LEU A 77 -6.99 -5.71 -11.75
N LYS A 78 -8.25 -6.20 -11.67
CA LYS A 78 -8.60 -7.55 -12.14
C LYS A 78 -8.24 -7.78 -13.61
N LYS A 79 -8.42 -6.76 -14.45
CA LYS A 79 -8.08 -6.84 -15.88
C LYS A 79 -6.57 -6.94 -16.10
N ILE A 80 -5.79 -6.08 -15.45
CA ILE A 80 -4.34 -6.03 -15.67
C ILE A 80 -3.59 -7.17 -14.98
N SER A 81 -4.10 -7.69 -13.85
CA SER A 81 -3.46 -8.79 -13.11
C SER A 81 -3.53 -10.12 -13.86
N LYS A 82 -4.56 -10.36 -14.68
CA LYS A 82 -4.68 -11.57 -15.53
C LYS A 82 -3.47 -11.83 -16.43
N LYS A 83 -2.75 -10.77 -16.80
CA LYS A 83 -1.54 -10.84 -17.64
C LYS A 83 -0.25 -10.99 -16.84
N LYS A 84 -0.33 -11.11 -15.51
CA LYS A 84 0.81 -11.12 -14.61
C LYS A 84 0.74 -12.32 -13.68
N ASN A 85 1.69 -13.23 -13.83
CA ASN A 85 1.82 -14.37 -12.92
C ASN A 85 2.04 -13.89 -11.48
N LYS A 86 1.46 -14.58 -10.51
CA LYS A 86 1.63 -14.35 -9.07
C LYS A 86 1.04 -13.04 -8.53
N TRP A 87 0.19 -12.33 -9.28
CA TRP A 87 -0.55 -11.19 -8.78
C TRP A 87 -2.05 -11.49 -8.70
N THR A 88 -2.56 -11.63 -7.49
CA THR A 88 -3.96 -11.91 -7.19
C THR A 88 -4.64 -10.65 -6.66
N ILE A 89 -5.82 -10.34 -7.18
CA ILE A 89 -6.71 -9.31 -6.66
C ILE A 89 -7.81 -9.99 -5.86
N GLU A 90 -7.97 -9.59 -4.61
CA GLU A 90 -9.00 -10.12 -3.74
C GLU A 90 -10.41 -9.59 -4.10
N GLU A 91 -11.45 -10.12 -3.46
CA GLU A 91 -12.79 -9.57 -3.58
C GLU A 91 -12.80 -8.08 -3.23
N ARG A 92 -13.71 -7.32 -3.86
CA ARG A 92 -13.84 -5.88 -3.60
C ARG A 92 -14.26 -5.61 -2.16
N CYS A 93 -13.35 -5.12 -1.34
CA CYS A 93 -13.59 -4.72 0.04
C CYS A 93 -12.57 -3.68 0.48
N ALA A 94 -12.95 -2.86 1.44
CA ALA A 94 -12.01 -2.12 2.26
C ALA A 94 -11.52 -2.99 3.41
N LEU A 95 -10.34 -2.69 3.94
CA LEU A 95 -9.85 -3.32 5.16
C LEU A 95 -9.93 -2.37 6.34
N GLY A 96 -10.30 -2.90 7.52
CA GLY A 96 -10.46 -2.12 8.73
C GLY A 96 -10.46 -2.97 9.99
N LYS A 97 -10.77 -2.34 11.15
CA LYS A 97 -10.71 -3.00 12.47
C LYS A 97 -11.85 -3.98 12.76
N LYS A 98 -12.97 -3.87 12.05
CA LYS A 98 -14.17 -4.72 12.21
C LYS A 98 -14.80 -5.01 10.86
N ASN A 99 -15.63 -6.06 10.79
CA ASN A 99 -16.48 -6.29 9.62
C ASN A 99 -17.70 -5.38 9.73
N SER A 100 -17.98 -4.62 8.67
CA SER A 100 -19.12 -3.66 8.61
C SER A 100 -19.41 -3.31 7.15
N ASN A 101 -20.60 -2.71 6.93
CA ASN A 101 -20.90 -2.00 5.70
C ASN A 101 -20.72 -0.51 5.98
N GLU A 102 -19.94 0.15 5.18
CA GLU A 102 -19.61 1.58 5.34
C GLU A 102 -19.63 2.29 3.99
N LYS A 103 -19.56 3.61 4.02
CA LYS A 103 -19.37 4.44 2.84
C LYS A 103 -17.91 4.78 2.68
N ILE A 104 -17.38 4.61 1.47
CA ILE A 104 -16.09 5.16 1.09
C ILE A 104 -16.31 6.46 0.32
N TYR A 105 -15.58 7.50 0.68
CA TYR A 105 -15.59 8.79 0.00
C TYR A 105 -14.65 8.74 -1.19
N VAL A 106 -15.21 8.90 -2.39
CA VAL A 106 -14.44 8.89 -3.63
C VAL A 106 -13.93 10.29 -3.92
N SER A 107 -12.65 10.42 -4.07
CA SER A 107 -11.95 11.66 -4.40
C SER A 107 -11.80 11.84 -5.91
N GLY A 108 -11.71 13.07 -6.39
CA GLY A 108 -11.48 13.37 -7.80
C GLY A 108 -10.19 12.74 -8.34
N ASN A 109 -9.11 12.72 -7.55
CA ASN A 109 -8.02 11.76 -7.75
C ASN A 109 -8.30 10.51 -6.91
N SER A 110 -8.49 9.36 -7.50
CA SER A 110 -8.87 8.16 -6.78
C SER A 110 -7.87 7.74 -5.67
N GLU A 111 -6.63 8.22 -5.74
CA GLU A 111 -5.57 7.94 -4.75
C GLU A 111 -5.88 8.50 -3.36
N SER A 112 -6.63 9.62 -3.28
CA SER A 112 -7.02 10.25 -2.01
C SER A 112 -8.35 9.73 -1.44
N SER A 113 -8.98 8.74 -2.06
CA SER A 113 -10.25 8.15 -1.59
C SER A 113 -10.04 7.40 -0.26
N SER A 114 -11.02 7.52 0.65
CA SER A 114 -10.87 7.01 2.01
C SER A 114 -12.22 6.65 2.64
N LEU A 115 -12.20 5.76 3.65
CA LEU A 115 -13.30 5.57 4.59
C LEU A 115 -13.51 6.79 5.51
N LEU A 116 -12.52 7.66 5.61
CA LEU A 116 -12.56 8.87 6.43
C LEU A 116 -12.81 10.09 5.54
N LYS A 117 -13.57 11.07 6.08
CA LYS A 117 -13.77 12.34 5.36
C LYS A 117 -12.48 13.12 5.26
N ILE A 118 -12.20 13.65 4.08
CA ILE A 118 -11.09 14.55 3.81
C ILE A 118 -11.30 15.87 4.56
N LEU A 119 -10.24 16.40 5.15
CA LEU A 119 -10.23 17.71 5.80
C LEU A 119 -9.86 18.84 4.81
N PRO A 120 -10.34 20.08 5.01
CA PRO A 120 -10.02 21.21 4.16
C PRO A 120 -8.52 21.39 3.91
N LYS A 121 -7.69 21.21 4.94
CA LYS A 121 -6.22 21.27 4.82
C LYS A 121 -5.65 20.37 3.71
N HIS A 122 -6.26 19.23 3.45
CA HIS A 122 -5.83 18.34 2.35
C HIS A 122 -6.25 18.92 0.99
N THR A 123 -7.52 19.35 0.88
CA THR A 123 -8.04 19.91 -0.39
C THR A 123 -7.44 21.25 -0.76
N ASP A 124 -6.95 22.03 0.22
CA ASP A 124 -6.25 23.30 -0.02
C ASP A 124 -4.88 23.05 -0.70
N ILE A 125 -4.20 21.97 -0.31
CA ILE A 125 -2.90 21.59 -0.89
C ILE A 125 -3.09 20.81 -2.19
N ARG A 126 -4.11 19.93 -2.24
CA ARG A 126 -4.45 19.08 -3.39
C ARG A 126 -5.92 19.27 -3.78
N PRO A 127 -6.25 20.28 -4.58
CA PRO A 127 -7.64 20.57 -4.97
C PRO A 127 -8.36 19.42 -5.68
N ASP A 128 -7.61 18.58 -6.39
CA ASP A 128 -8.10 17.37 -7.06
C ASP A 128 -8.50 16.25 -6.09
N SER A 129 -8.19 16.38 -4.78
CA SER A 129 -8.61 15.45 -3.74
C SER A 129 -10.03 15.67 -3.21
N LYS A 130 -10.76 16.69 -3.71
CA LYS A 130 -12.15 16.92 -3.30
C LYS A 130 -13.02 15.67 -3.50
N ILE A 131 -13.91 15.42 -2.55
CA ILE A 131 -14.87 14.32 -2.64
C ILE A 131 -15.85 14.62 -3.79
N VAL A 132 -15.96 13.70 -4.73
CA VAL A 132 -16.83 13.79 -5.89
C VAL A 132 -17.97 12.78 -5.86
N ASP A 133 -17.85 11.68 -5.08
CA ASP A 133 -18.84 10.62 -4.98
C ASP A 133 -18.69 9.85 -3.67
N THR A 134 -19.61 8.94 -3.41
CA THR A 134 -19.53 7.94 -2.34
C THR A 134 -19.98 6.58 -2.82
N GLN A 135 -19.32 5.52 -2.36
CA GLN A 135 -19.70 4.13 -2.67
C GLN A 135 -19.96 3.35 -1.39
N GLU A 136 -21.00 2.50 -1.40
CA GLU A 136 -21.18 1.49 -0.35
C GLU A 136 -20.11 0.39 -0.51
N ILE A 137 -19.49 0.01 0.60
CA ILE A 137 -18.42 -0.97 0.62
C ILE A 137 -18.47 -1.87 1.86
N ASN A 138 -18.20 -3.15 1.65
CA ASN A 138 -17.94 -4.07 2.75
C ASN A 138 -16.54 -3.80 3.31
N VAL A 139 -16.46 -3.47 4.59
CA VAL A 139 -15.21 -3.43 5.33
C VAL A 139 -14.97 -4.79 5.97
N LYS A 140 -13.77 -5.34 5.81
CA LYS A 140 -13.39 -6.64 6.37
C LYS A 140 -12.13 -6.51 7.20
N LYS A 141 -11.96 -7.39 8.19
CA LYS A 141 -10.67 -7.54 8.88
C LYS A 141 -9.69 -8.28 7.99
N LEU A 142 -8.43 -7.88 8.00
CA LEU A 142 -7.38 -8.64 7.31
C LEU A 142 -7.29 -10.09 7.81
N ASN A 143 -7.62 -10.34 9.08
CA ASN A 143 -7.72 -11.68 9.65
C ASN A 143 -8.68 -12.64 8.91
N ASN A 144 -9.70 -12.11 8.21
CA ASN A 144 -10.64 -12.94 7.46
C ASN A 144 -9.93 -13.66 6.29
N PHE A 145 -8.82 -13.12 5.85
CA PHE A 145 -8.01 -13.66 4.75
C PHE A 145 -6.81 -14.51 5.22
N LYS A 146 -6.76 -14.87 6.51
CA LYS A 146 -5.64 -15.62 7.11
C LYS A 146 -5.24 -16.87 6.31
N ASN A 147 -6.22 -17.66 5.85
CA ASN A 147 -5.95 -18.90 5.13
C ASN A 147 -5.28 -18.65 3.75
N LYS A 148 -5.60 -17.52 3.09
CA LYS A 148 -4.95 -17.12 1.84
C LYS A 148 -3.55 -16.58 2.12
N ILE A 149 -3.39 -15.77 3.16
CA ILE A 149 -2.10 -15.19 3.56
C ILE A 149 -1.12 -16.28 4.00
N TYR A 150 -1.58 -17.28 4.76
CA TYR A 150 -0.74 -18.41 5.20
C TYR A 150 -0.28 -19.32 4.07
N LYS A 151 -0.97 -19.30 2.91
CA LYS A 151 -0.55 -20.03 1.70
C LYS A 151 0.50 -19.25 0.88
N LEU A 152 0.73 -17.99 1.18
CA LEU A 152 1.80 -17.22 0.53
C LEU A 152 3.16 -17.74 0.99
N GLU A 153 4.14 -17.61 0.12
CA GLU A 153 5.53 -17.89 0.48
C GLU A 153 5.96 -16.96 1.62
N LYS A 154 6.68 -17.50 2.62
CA LYS A 154 7.09 -16.77 3.83
C LYS A 154 7.97 -15.56 3.51
N ASN A 155 8.27 -14.77 4.52
CA ASN A 155 8.84 -13.43 4.40
C ASN A 155 7.90 -12.49 3.64
N ILE A 156 6.75 -12.25 4.28
CA ILE A 156 5.67 -11.44 3.70
C ILE A 156 5.84 -9.98 4.13
N LEU A 157 5.81 -9.07 3.18
CA LEU A 157 5.67 -7.64 3.41
C LEU A 157 4.18 -7.26 3.41
N LEU A 158 3.73 -6.56 4.43
CA LEU A 158 2.43 -5.89 4.44
C LEU A 158 2.61 -4.42 4.06
N LYS A 159 2.10 -4.00 2.89
CA LYS A 159 2.00 -2.58 2.52
C LYS A 159 0.59 -2.10 2.87
N ILE A 160 0.49 -0.96 3.55
CA ILE A 160 -0.78 -0.31 3.87
C ILE A 160 -0.70 1.16 3.46
N ASP A 161 -1.62 1.56 2.60
CA ASP A 161 -1.81 2.91 2.10
C ASP A 161 -3.32 3.07 1.86
N CYS A 162 -4.03 3.45 2.92
CA CYS A 162 -5.50 3.51 2.97
C CYS A 162 -6.00 4.91 3.31
N GLN A 163 -5.13 5.90 3.15
CA GLN A 163 -5.49 7.29 3.26
C GLN A 163 -6.19 7.62 4.59
N GLY A 164 -5.46 7.32 5.70
CA GLY A 164 -5.88 7.64 7.07
C GLY A 164 -6.44 6.49 7.89
N SER A 165 -6.73 5.33 7.27
CA SER A 165 -7.30 4.15 7.94
C SER A 165 -6.25 3.08 8.30
N GLU A 166 -4.95 3.39 8.25
CA GLU A 166 -3.84 2.45 8.43
C GLU A 166 -3.89 1.76 9.79
N MET A 167 -4.19 2.51 10.86
CA MET A 167 -4.34 1.94 12.21
C MET A 167 -5.48 0.92 12.28
N ASP A 168 -6.60 1.19 11.62
CA ASP A 168 -7.75 0.28 11.62
C ASP A 168 -7.42 -1.03 10.88
N VAL A 169 -6.63 -0.98 9.82
CA VAL A 169 -6.12 -2.19 9.13
C VAL A 169 -5.19 -2.98 10.04
N LEU A 170 -4.25 -2.32 10.73
CA LEU A 170 -3.34 -2.96 11.69
C LEU A 170 -4.10 -3.67 12.81
N ILE A 171 -5.12 -3.01 13.39
CA ILE A 171 -6.00 -3.61 14.41
C ILE A 171 -6.75 -4.82 13.83
N GLY A 172 -7.25 -4.72 12.61
CA GLY A 172 -7.94 -5.82 11.91
C GLY A 172 -7.04 -7.00 11.57
N ALA A 173 -5.72 -6.81 11.56
CA ALA A 173 -4.72 -7.83 11.34
C ALA A 173 -4.22 -8.50 12.61
N ASN A 174 -4.68 -8.13 13.79
CA ASN A 174 -4.10 -8.45 15.11
C ASN A 174 -3.65 -9.90 15.31
N LYS A 175 -4.42 -10.89 14.83
CA LYS A 175 -4.08 -12.33 14.96
C LYS A 175 -3.02 -12.80 13.99
N ILE A 176 -2.92 -12.15 12.81
CA ILE A 176 -1.98 -12.55 11.74
C ILE A 176 -0.82 -11.56 11.59
N ILE A 177 -0.80 -10.48 12.34
CA ILE A 177 0.21 -9.42 12.19
C ILE A 177 1.64 -9.96 12.34
N LYS A 178 1.84 -10.97 13.19
CA LYS A 178 3.13 -11.64 13.39
C LYS A 178 3.57 -12.53 12.21
N SER A 179 2.68 -12.77 11.24
CA SER A 179 3.04 -13.51 10.01
C SER A 179 3.77 -12.64 9.00
N PHE A 180 3.76 -11.32 9.20
CA PHE A 180 4.46 -10.38 8.35
C PHE A 180 5.85 -10.13 8.89
N SER A 181 6.86 -10.27 8.03
CA SER A 181 8.26 -9.99 8.36
C SER A 181 8.56 -8.49 8.33
N CYS A 182 7.84 -7.75 7.50
CA CYS A 182 7.98 -6.30 7.32
C CYS A 182 6.60 -5.66 7.14
N ILE A 183 6.50 -4.40 7.57
CA ILE A 183 5.32 -3.56 7.34
C ILE A 183 5.80 -2.25 6.68
N PHE A 184 5.22 -1.91 5.54
CA PHE A 184 5.45 -0.65 4.85
C PHE A 184 4.18 0.18 4.90
N LEU A 185 4.27 1.35 5.53
CA LEU A 185 3.11 2.22 5.79
C LEU A 185 3.34 3.60 5.20
N GLU A 186 2.28 4.19 4.63
CA GLU A 186 2.17 5.63 4.52
C GLU A 186 1.63 6.19 5.83
N VAL A 187 2.32 7.15 6.42
CA VAL A 187 1.92 7.76 7.70
C VAL A 187 1.91 9.28 7.60
N SER A 188 0.91 9.92 8.21
CA SER A 188 0.76 11.37 8.19
C SER A 188 1.33 12.01 9.45
N LEU A 189 2.04 13.13 9.27
CA LEU A 189 2.53 13.97 10.37
C LEU A 189 1.44 14.90 10.91
N VAL A 190 0.43 15.19 10.10
CA VAL A 190 -0.71 16.07 10.42
C VAL A 190 -2.00 15.42 9.95
N ASN A 191 -3.13 15.79 10.55
CA ASN A 191 -4.43 15.25 10.15
C ASN A 191 -4.82 15.79 8.76
N LEU A 192 -4.96 14.89 7.81
CA LEU A 192 -5.49 15.14 6.45
C LEU A 192 -6.92 14.59 6.32
N TYR A 193 -7.30 13.65 7.18
CA TYR A 193 -8.61 13.02 7.25
C TYR A 193 -9.18 13.11 8.67
N GLN A 194 -10.50 13.11 8.79
CA GLN A 194 -11.18 13.14 10.10
C GLN A 194 -10.84 11.88 10.91
N LYS A 195 -10.49 12.06 12.19
CA LYS A 195 -10.16 10.95 13.13
C LYS A 195 -8.97 10.08 12.70
N GLN A 196 -8.17 10.52 11.73
CA GLN A 196 -6.95 9.86 11.32
C GLN A 196 -5.99 9.69 12.49
N LYS A 197 -5.34 8.52 12.59
CA LYS A 197 -4.25 8.30 13.54
C LYS A 197 -2.93 8.76 12.92
N LEU A 198 -2.17 9.54 13.71
CA LEU A 198 -0.90 10.08 13.25
C LEU A 198 0.27 9.11 13.47
N TRP A 199 1.37 9.38 12.83
CA TRP A 199 2.57 8.57 12.81
C TRP A 199 3.03 8.10 14.20
N LEU A 200 3.03 8.98 15.23
CA LEU A 200 3.44 8.60 16.59
C LEU A 200 2.53 7.54 17.22
N GLU A 201 1.22 7.61 16.99
CA GLU A 201 0.27 6.62 17.51
C GLU A 201 0.49 5.26 16.82
N ILE A 202 0.74 5.29 15.51
CA ILE A 202 1.02 4.08 14.72
C ILE A 202 2.33 3.44 15.17
N ILE A 203 3.41 4.21 15.31
CA ILE A 203 4.72 3.70 15.79
C ILE A 203 4.59 3.13 17.21
N LYS A 204 3.90 3.83 18.12
CA LYS A 204 3.67 3.31 19.48
C LYS A 204 2.90 1.98 19.47
N TYR A 205 1.91 1.85 18.59
CA TYR A 205 1.17 0.58 18.43
C TYR A 205 2.09 -0.52 17.90
N LEU A 206 2.86 -0.27 16.83
CA LEU A 206 3.77 -1.24 16.23
C LEU A 206 4.84 -1.71 17.23
N LYS A 207 5.42 -0.80 18.01
CA LYS A 207 6.39 -1.16 19.06
C LYS A 207 5.79 -2.11 20.11
N LYS A 208 4.52 -1.91 20.52
CA LYS A 208 3.84 -2.80 21.46
C LYS A 208 3.67 -4.24 20.95
N ILE A 209 3.70 -4.44 19.65
CA ILE A 209 3.59 -5.75 19.01
C ILE A 209 4.92 -6.23 18.41
N ASN A 210 6.03 -5.65 18.87
CA ASN A 210 7.42 -6.00 18.55
C ASN A 210 7.84 -5.74 17.09
N PHE A 211 7.33 -4.67 16.49
CA PHE A 211 7.89 -4.10 15.27
C PHE A 211 8.73 -2.86 15.60
N GLU A 212 9.86 -2.75 14.96
CA GLU A 212 10.75 -1.59 15.05
C GLU A 212 10.82 -0.82 13.74
N VAL A 213 11.14 0.48 13.84
CA VAL A 213 11.37 1.31 12.66
C VAL A 213 12.74 1.00 12.12
N TRP A 214 12.81 0.70 10.85
CA TRP A 214 14.04 0.36 10.14
C TRP A 214 14.33 1.34 9.00
#